data_3ce6bdd2f03c11843cb5dcad45b1ecbe
#
_entry.id   3ce6bdd2f03c11843cb5dcad45b1ecbe
#
_cell.length_a   1.000
_cell.length_b   1.000
_cell.length_c   1.000
_cell.angle_alpha   90.00
_cell.angle_beta   90.00
_cell.angle_gamma   90.00
#
_symmetry.space_group_name_H-M   'P 1'
#
loop_
_entity.id
_entity.type
_entity.pdbx_description
1 polymer ?
#
loop_
_entity_poly.entity_id
_entity_poly.type
_entity_poly.pdbx_seq_one_letter_code
_entity_poly.pdbx_strand_id
1 'polypeptide(L)'
;MSKTQPIKPRMAQRATLSFGIVASQYNLAYVQAMADHAQNELNQLEPGASVALVWVPGSFEIPVAVKVMAAQRKFDAIIALGVVFQGETEHASLIANSVSMALQTVAMDHTVPVIHEVLLLKNEEQAKARCLGAELNRGIEAARAAVATARTIREILPRF
;
A
#
# COMPACT_ATOMS: atom_id res chain seq x y z
N MET A 1 -2.64 12.37 10.55
CA MET A 1 -3.11 11.83 9.25
C MET A 1 -4.10 12.82 8.64
N SER A 2 -4.02 13.04 7.33
CA SER A 2 -4.96 13.92 6.63
C SER A 2 -6.39 13.35 6.68
N LYS A 3 -7.38 14.25 6.76
CA LYS A 3 -8.80 13.91 6.60
C LYS A 3 -9.24 13.98 5.13
N THR A 4 -8.33 14.35 4.22
CA THR A 4 -8.59 14.46 2.78
C THR A 4 -8.01 13.26 2.06
N GLN A 5 -8.81 12.69 1.15
CA GLN A 5 -8.33 11.61 0.28
C GLN A 5 -7.51 12.17 -0.88
N PRO A 6 -6.55 11.39 -1.41
CA PRO A 6 -5.89 11.73 -2.67
C PRO A 6 -6.92 11.91 -3.80
N ILE A 7 -6.63 12.83 -4.70
CA ILE A 7 -7.47 13.04 -5.88
C ILE A 7 -7.51 11.73 -6.68
N LYS A 8 -8.72 11.31 -7.09
CA LYS A 8 -8.88 10.12 -7.93
C LYS A 8 -8.22 10.36 -9.30
N PRO A 9 -7.20 9.56 -9.67
CA PRO A 9 -6.55 9.69 -10.98
C PRO A 9 -7.57 9.41 -12.11
N ARG A 10 -7.36 10.04 -13.27
CA ARG A 10 -8.16 9.74 -14.47
C ARG A 10 -7.82 8.35 -15.00
N MET A 11 -8.78 7.68 -15.62
CA MET A 11 -8.55 6.41 -16.31
C MET A 11 -7.51 6.60 -17.43
N ALA A 12 -6.56 5.65 -17.52
CA ALA A 12 -5.49 5.74 -18.51
C ALA A 12 -5.91 5.11 -19.85
N GLN A 13 -5.43 5.72 -20.93
CA GLN A 13 -5.52 5.15 -22.28
C GLN A 13 -4.17 4.57 -22.77
N ARG A 14 -3.19 4.35 -21.87
CA ARG A 14 -1.81 3.97 -22.24
C ARG A 14 -1.35 2.73 -21.46
N ALA A 15 -0.17 2.19 -21.89
CA ALA A 15 0.47 0.95 -21.45
C ALA A 15 0.12 0.49 -20.03
N THR A 16 -0.28 -0.78 -19.91
CA THR A 16 -0.69 -1.43 -18.66
C THR A 16 0.34 -1.25 -17.54
N LEU A 17 -0.15 -0.83 -16.37
CA LEU A 17 0.63 -0.81 -15.13
C LEU A 17 0.60 -2.16 -14.43
N SER A 18 1.60 -2.41 -13.61
CA SER A 18 1.69 -3.61 -12.78
C SER A 18 1.87 -3.21 -11.31
N PHE A 19 1.05 -3.77 -10.43
CA PHE A 19 1.05 -3.45 -9.01
C PHE A 19 1.30 -4.68 -8.15
N GLY A 20 2.08 -4.49 -7.09
CA GLY A 20 2.23 -5.44 -6.01
C GLY A 20 1.46 -4.99 -4.78
N ILE A 21 0.91 -5.94 -4.02
CA ILE A 21 0.33 -5.70 -2.71
C ILE A 21 0.94 -6.71 -1.74
N VAL A 22 1.53 -6.21 -0.66
CA VAL A 22 2.00 -7.05 0.47
C VAL A 22 1.14 -6.73 1.67
N ALA A 23 0.44 -7.72 2.20
CA ALA A 23 -0.53 -7.57 3.27
C ALA A 23 -0.20 -8.48 4.46
N SER A 24 -0.36 -7.98 5.68
CA SER A 24 -0.15 -8.77 6.90
C SER A 24 -1.40 -9.55 7.32
N GLN A 25 -1.21 -10.74 7.91
CA GLN A 25 -2.30 -11.61 8.38
C GLN A 25 -2.79 -11.22 9.78
N TYR A 26 -1.97 -10.60 10.62
CA TYR A 26 -2.46 -10.10 11.91
C TYR A 26 -3.51 -9.01 11.68
N ASN A 27 -4.57 -9.05 12.48
CA ASN A 27 -5.75 -8.19 12.33
C ASN A 27 -6.42 -8.36 10.95
N LEU A 28 -6.52 -9.61 10.49
CA LEU A 28 -6.89 -10.02 9.14
C LEU A 28 -8.16 -9.35 8.61
N ALA A 29 -9.20 -9.23 9.43
CA ALA A 29 -10.47 -8.64 8.98
C ALA A 29 -10.31 -7.23 8.42
N TYR A 30 -9.45 -6.42 9.03
CA TYR A 30 -9.17 -5.06 8.60
C TYR A 30 -8.23 -5.00 7.40
N VAL A 31 -7.19 -5.83 7.43
CA VAL A 31 -6.20 -5.87 6.34
C VAL A 31 -6.80 -6.45 5.07
N GLN A 32 -7.63 -7.50 5.18
CA GLN A 32 -8.34 -8.08 4.04
C GLN A 32 -9.27 -7.07 3.39
N ALA A 33 -10.04 -6.33 4.19
CA ALA A 33 -10.93 -5.30 3.65
C ALA A 33 -10.15 -4.20 2.89
N MET A 34 -9.01 -3.75 3.44
CA MET A 34 -8.15 -2.81 2.71
C MET A 34 -7.60 -3.40 1.41
N ALA A 35 -7.18 -4.66 1.42
CA ALA A 35 -6.68 -5.34 0.23
C ALA A 35 -7.76 -5.47 -0.86
N ASP A 36 -8.96 -5.85 -0.48
CA ASP A 36 -10.10 -5.97 -1.40
C ASP A 36 -10.45 -4.61 -2.02
N HIS A 37 -10.53 -3.56 -1.20
CA HIS A 37 -10.78 -2.20 -1.68
C HIS A 37 -9.65 -1.69 -2.58
N ALA A 38 -8.40 -1.97 -2.23
CA ALA A 38 -7.25 -1.57 -3.05
C ALA A 38 -7.28 -2.26 -4.43
N GLN A 39 -7.51 -3.58 -4.47
CA GLN A 39 -7.61 -4.31 -5.73
C GLN A 39 -8.76 -3.81 -6.60
N ASN A 40 -9.94 -3.59 -6.01
CA ASN A 40 -11.10 -3.08 -6.72
C ASN A 40 -10.84 -1.68 -7.31
N GLU A 41 -10.25 -0.78 -6.54
CA GLU A 41 -9.94 0.59 -7.00
C GLU A 41 -8.84 0.57 -8.08
N LEU A 42 -7.80 -0.27 -7.95
CA LEU A 42 -6.79 -0.46 -8.99
C LEU A 42 -7.42 -0.92 -10.30
N ASN A 43 -8.31 -1.91 -10.25
CA ASN A 43 -9.00 -2.43 -11.43
C ASN A 43 -9.91 -1.39 -12.10
N GLN A 44 -10.50 -0.47 -11.32
CA GLN A 44 -11.31 0.61 -11.86
C GLN A 44 -10.46 1.71 -12.51
N LEU A 45 -9.32 2.05 -11.91
CA LEU A 45 -8.43 3.11 -12.40
C LEU A 45 -7.57 2.68 -13.58
N GLU A 46 -7.15 1.43 -13.57
CA GLU A 46 -6.28 0.82 -14.58
C GLU A 46 -6.87 -0.53 -15.03
N PRO A 47 -7.94 -0.52 -15.84
CA PRO A 47 -8.48 -1.75 -16.40
C PRO A 47 -7.40 -2.50 -17.20
N GLY A 48 -7.16 -3.74 -16.86
CA GLY A 48 -6.09 -4.54 -17.46
C GLY A 48 -4.74 -4.49 -16.75
N ALA A 49 -4.60 -3.72 -15.67
CA ALA A 49 -3.42 -3.80 -14.81
C ALA A 49 -3.26 -5.19 -14.19
N SER A 50 -2.02 -5.65 -14.07
CA SER A 50 -1.73 -6.85 -13.29
C SER A 50 -1.58 -6.49 -11.81
N VAL A 51 -2.21 -7.25 -10.93
CA VAL A 51 -2.13 -7.05 -9.47
C VAL A 51 -1.72 -8.37 -8.82
N ALA A 52 -0.56 -8.38 -8.16
CA ALA A 52 -0.08 -9.51 -7.38
C ALA A 52 -0.26 -9.24 -5.89
N LEU A 53 -1.01 -10.08 -5.18
CA LEU A 53 -1.22 -10.00 -3.73
C LEU A 53 -0.44 -11.10 -3.02
N VAL A 54 0.37 -10.71 -2.04
CA VAL A 54 1.16 -11.61 -1.19
C VAL A 54 0.83 -11.35 0.27
N TRP A 55 0.66 -12.43 1.04
CA TRP A 55 0.40 -12.39 2.47
C TRP A 55 1.64 -12.75 3.27
N VAL A 56 1.91 -11.97 4.32
CA VAL A 56 2.95 -12.23 5.31
C VAL A 56 2.35 -12.31 6.72
N PRO A 57 3.00 -12.97 7.69
CA PRO A 57 2.40 -13.13 9.03
C PRO A 57 2.08 -11.80 9.72
N GLY A 58 3.03 -10.92 9.83
CA GLY A 58 2.90 -9.66 10.56
C GLY A 58 3.40 -8.45 9.77
N SER A 59 3.15 -7.27 10.33
CA SER A 59 3.59 -6.03 9.71
C SER A 59 5.12 -5.91 9.65
N PHE A 60 5.84 -6.55 10.58
CA PHE A 60 7.30 -6.53 10.61
C PHE A 60 7.94 -7.29 9.44
N GLU A 61 7.23 -8.27 8.86
CA GLU A 61 7.69 -9.05 7.71
C GLU A 61 7.38 -8.37 6.36
N ILE A 62 6.54 -7.33 6.34
CA ILE A 62 6.17 -6.61 5.12
C ILE A 62 7.40 -6.08 4.36
N PRO A 63 8.37 -5.39 5.00
CA PRO A 63 9.47 -4.77 4.27
C PRO A 63 10.34 -5.76 3.49
N VAL A 64 10.60 -6.94 4.02
CA VAL A 64 11.40 -7.94 3.30
C VAL A 64 10.67 -8.47 2.08
N ALA A 65 9.36 -8.71 2.18
CA ALA A 65 8.55 -9.13 1.05
C ALA A 65 8.44 -8.04 -0.03
N VAL A 66 8.26 -6.78 0.39
CA VAL A 66 8.27 -5.62 -0.52
C VAL A 66 9.63 -5.50 -1.23
N LYS A 67 10.74 -5.70 -0.53
CA LYS A 67 12.08 -5.68 -1.12
C LYS A 67 12.25 -6.78 -2.19
N VAL A 68 11.79 -7.98 -1.91
CA VAL A 68 11.83 -9.09 -2.88
C VAL A 68 11.01 -8.75 -4.13
N MET A 69 9.81 -8.19 -3.98
CA MET A 69 9.00 -7.75 -5.11
C MET A 69 9.65 -6.61 -5.89
N ALA A 70 10.17 -5.61 -5.20
CA ALA A 70 10.85 -4.47 -5.81
C ALA A 70 12.08 -4.89 -6.64
N ALA A 71 12.85 -5.85 -6.14
CA ALA A 71 14.03 -6.39 -6.84
C ALA A 71 13.71 -7.09 -8.17
N GLN A 72 12.48 -7.55 -8.36
CA GLN A 72 12.05 -8.18 -9.62
C GLN A 72 11.89 -7.18 -10.77
N ARG A 73 11.82 -5.88 -10.49
CA ARG A 73 11.64 -4.80 -11.47
C ARG A 73 10.43 -4.98 -12.42
N LYS A 74 9.38 -5.61 -11.90
CA LYS A 74 8.13 -5.91 -12.64
C LYS A 74 6.97 -5.02 -12.24
N PHE A 75 7.08 -4.31 -11.12
CA PHE A 75 6.00 -3.54 -10.54
C PHE A 75 6.25 -2.03 -10.72
N ASP A 76 5.22 -1.32 -11.13
CA ASP A 76 5.23 0.14 -11.23
C ASP A 76 5.00 0.82 -9.88
N ALA A 77 4.33 0.14 -8.96
CA ALA A 77 4.23 0.49 -7.55
C ALA A 77 3.90 -0.74 -6.69
N ILE A 78 4.26 -0.68 -5.42
CA ILE A 78 3.96 -1.72 -4.43
C ILE A 78 3.21 -1.09 -3.26
N ILE A 79 2.11 -1.71 -2.84
CA ILE A 79 1.30 -1.28 -1.70
C ILE A 79 1.61 -2.17 -0.51
N ALA A 80 1.89 -1.58 0.64
CA ALA A 80 2.12 -2.27 1.91
C ALA A 80 0.92 -2.04 2.84
N LEU A 81 0.20 -3.11 3.19
CA LEU A 81 -1.01 -3.07 4.01
C LEU A 81 -0.80 -3.83 5.33
N GLY A 82 -1.08 -3.17 6.44
CA GLY A 82 -1.02 -3.78 7.77
C GLY A 82 -1.80 -2.98 8.79
N VAL A 83 -2.18 -3.63 9.88
CA VAL A 83 -2.81 -2.99 11.03
C VAL A 83 -2.11 -3.45 12.30
N VAL A 84 -1.61 -2.50 13.05
CA VAL A 84 -0.99 -2.68 14.37
C VAL A 84 -1.79 -1.89 15.39
N PHE A 85 -2.26 -2.53 16.44
CA PHE A 85 -2.90 -1.83 17.55
C PHE A 85 -1.87 -1.41 18.58
N GLN A 86 -2.00 -0.17 19.05
CA GLN A 86 -1.19 0.35 20.13
C GLN A 86 -1.58 -0.35 21.44
N GLY A 87 -0.63 -1.06 22.03
CA GLY A 87 -0.78 -1.65 23.35
C GLY A 87 -0.22 -0.76 24.45
N GLU A 88 -0.10 -1.32 25.65
CA GLU A 88 0.47 -0.66 26.83
C GLU A 88 1.99 -0.44 26.73
N THR A 89 2.65 -1.20 25.85
CA THR A 89 4.11 -1.16 25.64
C THR A 89 4.46 -0.38 24.36
N GLU A 90 5.70 0.06 24.25
CA GLU A 90 6.22 0.74 23.06
C GLU A 90 6.41 -0.20 21.84
N HIS A 91 6.18 -1.49 21.99
CA HIS A 91 6.45 -2.49 20.94
C HIS A 91 5.76 -2.16 19.61
N ALA A 92 4.49 -1.75 19.66
CA ALA A 92 3.73 -1.37 18.46
C ALA A 92 4.34 -0.16 17.73
N SER A 93 4.79 0.84 18.49
CA SER A 93 5.44 2.04 17.95
C SER A 93 6.80 1.71 17.32
N LEU A 94 7.57 0.82 17.94
CA LEU A 94 8.85 0.36 17.39
C LEU A 94 8.66 -0.39 16.05
N ILE A 95 7.66 -1.26 15.97
CA ILE A 95 7.30 -1.94 14.71
C ILE A 95 6.91 -0.91 13.66
N ALA A 96 5.99 -0.01 13.96
CA ALA A 96 5.50 0.98 13.00
C ALA A 96 6.63 1.86 12.47
N ASN A 97 7.52 2.34 13.33
CA ASN A 97 8.65 3.17 12.96
C ASN A 97 9.66 2.41 12.09
N SER A 98 10.05 1.20 12.50
CA SER A 98 11.02 0.40 11.73
C SER A 98 10.49 0.00 10.37
N VAL A 99 9.22 -0.38 10.27
CA VAL A 99 8.54 -0.70 9.00
C VAL A 99 8.52 0.53 8.09
N SER A 100 8.14 1.69 8.61
CA SER A 100 8.08 2.93 7.83
C SER A 100 9.44 3.29 7.22
N MET A 101 10.50 3.22 8.02
CA MET A 101 11.86 3.51 7.54
C MET A 101 12.34 2.48 6.51
N ALA A 102 12.09 1.19 6.77
CA ALA A 102 12.50 0.12 5.86
C ALA A 102 11.77 0.21 4.50
N LEU A 103 10.47 0.48 4.49
CA LEU A 103 9.70 0.65 3.26
C LEU A 103 10.19 1.83 2.43
N GLN A 104 10.50 2.96 3.07
CA GLN A 104 11.08 4.12 2.38
C GLN A 104 12.44 3.82 1.79
N THR A 105 13.30 3.10 2.53
CA THR A 105 14.61 2.65 2.04
C THR A 105 14.47 1.77 0.81
N VAL A 106 13.58 0.78 0.84
CA VAL A 106 13.31 -0.09 -0.31
C VAL A 106 12.85 0.70 -1.53
N ALA A 107 11.93 1.64 -1.34
CA ALA A 107 11.43 2.48 -2.43
C ALA A 107 12.55 3.28 -3.11
N MET A 108 13.44 3.87 -2.33
CA MET A 108 14.57 4.65 -2.83
C MET A 108 15.64 3.77 -3.50
N ASP A 109 16.01 2.65 -2.87
CA ASP A 109 17.05 1.75 -3.39
C ASP A 109 16.66 1.11 -4.72
N HIS A 110 15.39 0.78 -4.90
CA HIS A 110 14.88 0.12 -6.10
C HIS A 110 14.19 1.07 -7.09
N THR A 111 14.07 2.35 -6.74
CA THR A 111 13.37 3.35 -7.57
C THR A 111 11.97 2.88 -7.96
N VAL A 112 11.24 2.33 -6.99
CA VAL A 112 9.85 1.89 -7.13
C VAL A 112 8.99 2.52 -6.04
N PRO A 113 7.87 3.15 -6.36
CA PRO A 113 6.97 3.67 -5.34
C PRO A 113 6.49 2.56 -4.40
N VAL A 114 6.64 2.77 -3.10
CA VAL A 114 6.07 1.92 -2.07
C VAL A 114 5.04 2.74 -1.30
N ILE A 115 3.78 2.36 -1.42
CA ILE A 115 2.67 3.03 -0.77
C ILE A 115 2.47 2.41 0.61
N HIS A 116 2.67 3.21 1.64
CA HIS A 116 2.69 2.76 3.03
C HIS A 116 1.32 2.96 3.69
N GLU A 117 0.58 1.87 3.87
CA GLU A 117 -0.64 1.81 4.67
C GLU A 117 -0.55 0.71 5.76
N VAL A 118 0.60 0.67 6.43
CA VAL A 118 0.76 -0.07 7.68
C VAL A 118 0.36 0.86 8.81
N LEU A 119 -0.84 0.67 9.33
CA LEU A 119 -1.50 1.59 10.23
C LEU A 119 -1.20 1.25 11.70
N LEU A 120 -0.76 2.24 12.47
CA LEU A 120 -0.73 2.16 13.92
C LEU A 120 -2.01 2.81 14.47
N LEU A 121 -2.89 2.02 15.06
CA LEU A 121 -4.22 2.43 15.49
C LEU A 121 -4.39 2.26 17.01
N LYS A 122 -5.17 3.15 17.61
CA LYS A 122 -5.40 3.12 19.06
C LYS A 122 -6.47 2.12 19.48
N ASN A 123 -7.46 1.88 18.62
CA ASN A 123 -8.62 1.04 18.94
C ASN A 123 -9.33 0.55 17.69
N GLU A 124 -10.29 -0.36 17.89
CA GLU A 124 -11.09 -0.94 16.81
C GLU A 124 -11.98 0.07 16.07
N GLU A 125 -12.43 1.12 16.75
CA GLU A 125 -13.25 2.17 16.13
C GLU A 125 -12.46 2.86 15.02
N GLN A 126 -11.19 3.20 15.30
CA GLN A 126 -10.31 3.74 14.27
C GLN A 126 -10.05 2.74 13.12
N ALA A 127 -9.91 1.45 13.44
CA ALA A 127 -9.70 0.42 12.44
C ALA A 127 -10.94 0.27 11.54
N LYS A 128 -12.15 0.20 12.11
CA LYS A 128 -13.40 0.14 11.35
C LYS A 128 -13.54 1.35 10.42
N ALA A 129 -13.32 2.55 10.93
CA ALA A 129 -13.44 3.77 10.14
C ALA A 129 -12.47 3.83 8.96
N ARG A 130 -11.24 3.32 9.11
CA ARG A 130 -10.18 3.43 8.11
C ARG A 130 -10.07 2.24 7.17
N CYS A 131 -10.52 1.06 7.60
CA CYS A 131 -10.32 -0.17 6.84
C CYS A 131 -11.61 -0.75 6.25
N LEU A 132 -12.76 -0.58 6.93
CA LEU A 132 -14.01 -1.20 6.52
C LEU A 132 -14.95 -0.26 5.75
N GLY A 133 -14.92 1.04 6.06
CA GLY A 133 -15.78 2.03 5.40
C GLY A 133 -15.36 2.30 3.95
N ALA A 134 -16.28 2.81 3.15
CA ALA A 134 -15.99 3.20 1.76
C ALA A 134 -15.49 4.65 1.62
N GLU A 135 -15.81 5.53 2.56
CA GLU A 135 -15.51 6.98 2.43
C GLU A 135 -14.07 7.34 2.78
N LEU A 136 -13.48 6.73 3.81
CA LEU A 136 -12.12 6.98 4.29
C LEU A 136 -11.28 5.71 4.29
N ASN A 137 -11.49 4.84 3.32
CA ASN A 137 -10.81 3.55 3.26
C ASN A 137 -9.36 3.70 2.82
N ARG A 138 -8.44 3.21 3.65
CA ARG A 138 -7.00 3.30 3.38
C ARG A 138 -6.55 2.42 2.21
N GLY A 139 -7.26 1.35 1.91
CA GLY A 139 -7.03 0.55 0.71
C GLY A 139 -7.32 1.34 -0.57
N ILE A 140 -8.45 2.07 -0.61
CA ILE A 140 -8.79 2.95 -1.73
C ILE A 140 -7.74 4.06 -1.89
N GLU A 141 -7.35 4.71 -0.80
CA GLU A 141 -6.32 5.75 -0.83
C GLU A 141 -4.98 5.22 -1.35
N ALA A 142 -4.59 4.03 -0.90
CA ALA A 142 -3.36 3.37 -1.34
C ALA A 142 -3.37 3.12 -2.85
N ALA A 143 -4.48 2.61 -3.39
CA ALA A 143 -4.61 2.36 -4.82
C ALA A 143 -4.49 3.66 -5.64
N ARG A 144 -5.17 4.73 -5.22
CA ARG A 144 -5.09 6.04 -5.87
C ARG A 144 -3.68 6.61 -5.85
N ALA A 145 -3.02 6.54 -4.70
CA ALA A 145 -1.64 6.97 -4.54
C ALA A 145 -0.68 6.14 -5.41
N ALA A 146 -0.87 4.82 -5.46
CA ALA A 146 -0.06 3.92 -6.28
C ALA A 146 -0.16 4.27 -7.76
N VAL A 147 -1.36 4.44 -8.30
CA VAL A 147 -1.59 4.80 -9.70
C VAL A 147 -1.01 6.17 -10.02
N ALA A 148 -1.30 7.18 -9.19
CA ALA A 148 -0.79 8.54 -9.42
C ALA A 148 0.73 8.58 -9.41
N THR A 149 1.37 7.93 -8.42
CA THR A 149 2.83 7.94 -8.30
C THR A 149 3.50 7.12 -9.40
N ALA A 150 2.96 5.95 -9.76
CA ALA A 150 3.47 5.14 -10.86
C ALA A 150 3.45 5.90 -12.20
N ARG A 151 2.36 6.62 -12.48
CA ARG A 151 2.26 7.48 -13.68
C ARG A 151 3.30 8.60 -13.66
N THR A 152 3.46 9.28 -12.52
CA THR A 152 4.46 10.34 -12.36
C THR A 152 5.88 9.82 -12.57
N ILE A 153 6.23 8.67 -12.00
CA ILE A 153 7.55 8.07 -12.17
C ILE A 153 7.79 7.71 -13.65
N ARG A 154 6.80 7.13 -14.35
CA ARG A 154 6.93 6.84 -15.78
C ARG A 154 7.13 8.10 -16.64
N GLU A 155 6.56 9.23 -16.24
CA GLU A 155 6.76 10.51 -16.94
C GLU A 155 8.16 11.08 -16.73
N ILE A 156 8.76 10.88 -15.55
CA ILE A 156 10.11 11.36 -15.20
C ILE A 156 11.19 10.51 -15.88
N LEU A 157 10.96 9.17 -15.97
CA LEU A 157 11.92 8.27 -16.59
C LEU A 157 12.16 8.64 -18.05
N PRO A 158 13.43 8.62 -18.54
CA PRO A 158 13.73 8.90 -19.93
C PRO A 158 12.95 7.95 -20.86
N ARG A 159 12.31 8.52 -21.87
CA ARG A 159 11.69 7.74 -22.94
C ARG A 159 12.79 7.38 -23.92
N PHE A 160 13.19 6.13 -23.87
CA PHE A 160 14.08 5.54 -24.90
C PHE A 160 13.25 4.71 -25.86
#